data_8824d8457ef2627a501d296c1ebc64e3
#
_entry.id   8824d8457ef2627a501d296c1ebc64e3
#
_cell.length_a   1.000
_cell.length_b   1.000
_cell.length_c   1.000
_cell.angle_alpha   90.00
_cell.angle_beta   90.00
_cell.angle_gamma   90.00
#
_symmetry.space_group_name_H-M   'P 1'
#
loop_
_entity.id
_entity.type
_entity.pdbx_description
1 polymer ?
#
loop_
_entity_poly.entity_id
_entity_poly.type
_entity_poly.pdbx_seq_one_letter_code
_entity_poly.pdbx_strand_id
1 'polypeptide(L)'
;MTRTTVPLVVALALAFAGPAAAADPHPPLKPVPELDLQRYAGTWHEIARLPMDEQAECARDVTATYTLDPGGTIAVRNECTRTDGSRLVAEGMARRGDAPAKLEVRFAPRWLSALPFVWADYWVIALDDDYRWAIVGEPGRDYLWILSRERVVDARTLDGLKARARMLGYDLRELIVNP
;
A
#
# COMPACT_ATOMS: atom_id res chain seq x y z
N MET A 1 29.88 -53.01 52.41
CA MET A 1 30.08 -52.53 50.98
C MET A 1 28.71 -52.30 50.35
N THR A 2 28.22 -51.07 50.44
CA THR A 2 26.91 -50.67 49.98
C THR A 2 27.08 -49.95 48.67
N ARG A 3 26.59 -50.50 47.53
CA ARG A 3 26.62 -49.89 46.23
C ARG A 3 25.38 -49.01 46.04
N THR A 4 25.62 -47.72 45.96
CA THR A 4 24.55 -46.74 45.67
C THR A 4 24.42 -46.61 44.15
N THR A 5 23.28 -47.03 43.57
CA THR A 5 22.91 -46.84 42.18
C THR A 5 22.25 -45.51 42.02
N VAL A 6 22.82 -44.61 41.23
CA VAL A 6 22.24 -43.32 40.82
C VAL A 6 21.40 -43.52 39.56
N PRO A 7 20.13 -43.11 39.52
CA PRO A 7 19.33 -43.20 38.29
C PRO A 7 19.69 -42.09 37.33
N LEU A 8 19.98 -42.47 36.08
CA LEU A 8 20.21 -41.57 34.95
C LEU A 8 18.86 -41.04 34.46
N VAL A 9 18.55 -39.78 34.72
CA VAL A 9 17.38 -39.11 34.17
C VAL A 9 17.74 -38.61 32.78
N VAL A 10 17.19 -39.28 31.74
CA VAL A 10 17.30 -38.83 30.36
C VAL A 10 16.17 -37.79 30.11
N ALA A 11 16.56 -36.51 30.05
CA ALA A 11 15.63 -35.44 29.66
C ALA A 11 15.46 -35.44 28.14
N LEU A 12 14.28 -35.87 27.70
CA LEU A 12 13.86 -35.81 26.30
C LEU A 12 13.46 -34.37 25.95
N ALA A 13 14.34 -33.63 25.25
CA ALA A 13 14.06 -32.29 24.75
C ALA A 13 13.17 -32.41 23.51
N LEU A 14 11.86 -32.14 23.64
CA LEU A 14 10.94 -31.94 22.55
C LEU A 14 11.24 -30.61 21.85
N ALA A 15 11.91 -30.65 20.70
CA ALA A 15 12.05 -29.51 19.84
C ALA A 15 10.70 -29.21 19.16
N PHE A 16 10.02 -28.16 19.59
CA PHE A 16 8.89 -27.61 18.87
C PHE A 16 9.41 -26.88 17.62
N ALA A 17 9.38 -27.53 16.46
CA ALA A 17 9.51 -26.86 15.18
C ALA A 17 8.21 -26.08 14.94
N GLY A 18 8.23 -24.77 15.19
CA GLY A 18 7.15 -23.87 14.78
C GLY A 18 7.00 -23.87 13.25
N PRO A 19 5.82 -23.59 12.71
CA PRO A 19 5.64 -23.47 11.27
C PRO A 19 6.59 -22.39 10.74
N ALA A 20 7.49 -22.77 9.83
CA ALA A 20 8.30 -21.81 9.10
C ALA A 20 7.34 -20.96 8.25
N ALA A 21 7.28 -19.65 8.49
CA ALA A 21 6.59 -18.73 7.60
C ALA A 21 7.17 -18.94 6.19
N ALA A 22 6.32 -19.24 5.22
CA ALA A 22 6.74 -19.35 3.83
C ALA A 22 7.35 -18.02 3.42
N ALA A 23 8.60 -18.03 2.97
CA ALA A 23 9.22 -16.82 2.43
C ALA A 23 8.44 -16.36 1.20
N ASP A 24 8.20 -15.05 1.07
CA ASP A 24 7.61 -14.46 -0.12
C ASP A 24 8.42 -14.90 -1.35
N PRO A 25 7.82 -15.57 -2.35
CA PRO A 25 8.52 -16.01 -3.55
C PRO A 25 9.05 -14.86 -4.41
N HIS A 26 8.63 -13.65 -4.13
CA HIS A 26 9.03 -12.44 -4.87
C HIS A 26 10.17 -11.70 -4.15
N PRO A 27 11.06 -11.03 -4.92
CA PRO A 27 12.07 -10.17 -4.32
C PRO A 27 11.38 -9.01 -3.56
N PRO A 28 12.09 -8.40 -2.56
CA PRO A 28 11.55 -7.26 -1.84
C PRO A 28 11.05 -6.17 -2.79
N LEU A 29 9.87 -5.65 -2.52
CA LEU A 29 9.27 -4.58 -3.30
C LEU A 29 10.16 -3.34 -3.22
N LYS A 30 10.33 -2.65 -4.35
CA LYS A 30 11.13 -1.43 -4.43
C LYS A 30 10.28 -0.29 -4.99
N PRO A 31 10.33 0.90 -4.36
CA PRO A 31 9.76 2.09 -4.97
C PRO A 31 10.56 2.52 -6.18
N VAL A 32 9.99 3.39 -7.02
CA VAL A 32 10.76 4.06 -8.07
C VAL A 32 11.92 4.87 -7.46
N PRO A 33 13.06 4.99 -8.16
CA PRO A 33 14.25 5.62 -7.58
C PRO A 33 14.08 7.13 -7.31
N GLU A 34 13.21 7.79 -8.07
CA GLU A 34 12.96 9.22 -7.98
C GLU A 34 11.48 9.53 -8.00
N LEU A 35 11.06 10.56 -7.26
CA LEU A 35 9.72 11.10 -7.26
C LEU A 35 9.76 12.62 -7.09
N ASP A 36 9.39 13.33 -8.15
CA ASP A 36 9.12 14.76 -8.09
C ASP A 36 7.72 14.99 -7.53
N LEU A 37 7.64 15.44 -6.29
CA LEU A 37 6.36 15.69 -5.61
C LEU A 37 5.58 16.85 -6.25
N GLN A 38 6.22 17.81 -6.89
CA GLN A 38 5.53 18.90 -7.58
C GLN A 38 4.74 18.35 -8.78
N ARG A 39 5.35 17.44 -9.56
CA ARG A 39 4.69 16.76 -10.67
C ARG A 39 3.66 15.73 -10.18
N TYR A 40 3.91 15.08 -9.02
CA TYR A 40 3.01 14.09 -8.43
C TYR A 40 1.78 14.72 -7.78
N ALA A 41 1.87 15.95 -7.30
CA ALA A 41 0.78 16.71 -6.71
C ALA A 41 -0.43 16.87 -7.67
N GLY A 42 -1.57 17.25 -7.11
CA GLY A 42 -2.84 17.38 -7.83
C GLY A 42 -3.68 16.12 -7.73
N THR A 43 -4.68 16.01 -8.60
CA THR A 43 -5.69 14.94 -8.55
C THR A 43 -5.29 13.74 -9.40
N TRP A 44 -5.52 12.56 -8.82
CA TRP A 44 -5.42 11.26 -9.46
C TRP A 44 -6.77 10.55 -9.38
N HIS A 45 -7.16 9.89 -10.46
CA HIS A 45 -8.30 8.98 -10.51
C HIS A 45 -7.81 7.57 -10.20
N GLU A 46 -8.49 6.89 -9.29
CA GLU A 46 -8.24 5.48 -9.03
C GLU A 46 -8.92 4.65 -10.13
N ILE A 47 -8.12 3.95 -10.91
CA ILE A 47 -8.60 3.10 -12.01
C ILE A 47 -8.88 1.69 -11.50
N ALA A 48 -8.04 1.20 -10.58
CA ALA A 48 -8.23 -0.09 -9.94
C ALA A 48 -7.52 -0.13 -8.58
N ARG A 49 -7.98 -1.04 -7.71
CA ARG A 49 -7.35 -1.31 -6.40
C ARG A 49 -7.55 -2.76 -5.97
N LEU A 50 -6.77 -3.22 -5.02
CA LEU A 50 -7.13 -4.39 -4.22
C LEU A 50 -8.22 -4.01 -3.19
N PRO A 51 -9.03 -4.98 -2.73
CA PRO A 51 -10.05 -4.74 -1.71
C PRO A 51 -9.42 -4.21 -0.41
N MET A 52 -10.10 -3.25 0.23
CA MET A 52 -9.74 -2.72 1.55
C MET A 52 -10.98 -2.18 2.26
N ASP A 53 -10.99 -2.28 3.58
CA ASP A 53 -12.14 -1.90 4.40
C ASP A 53 -12.42 -0.39 4.33
N GLU A 54 -11.36 0.43 4.27
CA GLU A 54 -11.45 1.89 4.23
C GLU A 54 -12.15 2.42 2.98
N GLN A 55 -12.19 1.62 1.90
CA GLN A 55 -12.85 1.97 0.65
C GLN A 55 -14.03 1.05 0.30
N ALA A 56 -14.49 0.21 1.24
CA ALA A 56 -15.58 -0.74 0.99
C ALA A 56 -16.90 -0.07 0.56
N GLU A 57 -17.14 1.16 1.01
CA GLU A 57 -18.32 1.93 0.64
C GLU A 57 -18.20 2.68 -0.71
N CYS A 58 -17.01 2.73 -1.30
CA CYS A 58 -16.75 3.45 -2.55
C CYS A 58 -17.27 2.65 -3.76
N ALA A 59 -18.26 3.20 -4.47
CA ALA A 59 -18.85 2.56 -5.65
C ALA A 59 -18.27 3.09 -6.97
N ARG A 60 -17.90 4.37 -7.04
CA ARG A 60 -17.37 5.02 -8.25
C ARG A 60 -16.73 6.37 -7.95
N ASP A 61 -16.12 6.97 -8.98
CA ASP A 61 -15.54 8.32 -8.97
C ASP A 61 -14.48 8.49 -7.87
N VAL A 62 -13.68 7.44 -7.65
CA VAL A 62 -12.65 7.45 -6.61
C VAL A 62 -11.47 8.30 -7.05
N THR A 63 -11.13 9.29 -6.22
CA THR A 63 -10.02 10.21 -6.48
C THR A 63 -9.15 10.39 -5.24
N ALA A 64 -7.85 10.64 -5.46
CA ALA A 64 -6.91 11.09 -4.46
C ALA A 64 -6.27 12.41 -4.91
N THR A 65 -6.37 13.44 -4.09
CA THR A 65 -5.77 14.75 -4.36
C THR A 65 -4.66 15.02 -3.34
N TYR A 66 -3.47 15.32 -3.86
CA TYR A 66 -2.29 15.64 -3.06
C TYR A 66 -1.94 17.12 -3.22
N THR A 67 -1.82 17.83 -2.11
CA THR A 67 -1.44 19.25 -2.06
C THR A 67 -0.19 19.39 -1.22
N LEU A 68 0.83 20.03 -1.78
CA LEU A 68 2.09 20.26 -1.07
C LEU A 68 1.95 21.48 -0.15
N ASP A 69 2.22 21.27 1.12
CA ASP A 69 2.27 22.35 2.11
C ASP A 69 3.67 22.97 2.17
N PRO A 70 3.78 24.28 2.46
CA PRO A 70 5.08 24.96 2.58
C PRO A 70 6.03 24.33 3.60
N GLY A 71 5.48 23.61 4.59
CA GLY A 71 6.23 22.88 5.62
C GLY A 71 6.78 21.53 5.20
N GLY A 72 6.61 21.13 3.92
CA GLY A 72 7.12 19.86 3.39
C GLY A 72 6.24 18.64 3.67
N THR A 73 5.07 18.84 4.28
CA THR A 73 4.01 17.82 4.37
C THR A 73 3.13 17.86 3.13
N ILE A 74 2.36 16.80 2.93
CA ILE A 74 1.44 16.67 1.81
C ILE A 74 0.05 16.48 2.39
N ALA A 75 -0.87 17.42 2.13
CA ALA A 75 -2.27 17.21 2.43
C ALA A 75 -2.84 16.17 1.44
N VAL A 76 -3.59 15.21 1.96
CA VAL A 76 -4.22 14.14 1.18
C VAL A 76 -5.73 14.26 1.34
N ARG A 77 -6.45 14.27 0.22
CA ARG A 77 -7.90 14.27 0.20
C ARG A 77 -8.38 13.16 -0.74
N ASN A 78 -8.98 12.13 -0.16
CA ASN A 78 -9.60 11.05 -0.91
C ASN A 78 -11.11 11.28 -0.97
N GLU A 79 -11.70 11.06 -2.14
CA GLU A 79 -13.14 11.19 -2.34
C GLU A 79 -13.66 10.05 -3.19
N CYS A 80 -14.89 9.64 -2.91
CA CYS A 80 -15.63 8.72 -3.78
C CYS A 80 -17.14 8.94 -3.67
N THR A 81 -17.88 8.35 -4.60
CA THR A 81 -19.35 8.29 -4.56
C THR A 81 -19.76 6.90 -4.07
N ARG A 82 -20.61 6.84 -3.03
CA ARG A 82 -21.22 5.63 -2.53
C ARG A 82 -22.33 5.12 -3.47
N THR A 83 -22.81 3.90 -3.19
CA THR A 83 -23.94 3.30 -3.94
C THR A 83 -25.24 4.07 -3.83
N ASP A 84 -25.48 4.76 -2.72
CA ASP A 84 -26.63 5.63 -2.51
C ASP A 84 -26.51 7.02 -3.16
N GLY A 85 -25.38 7.29 -3.84
CA GLY A 85 -25.08 8.56 -4.49
C GLY A 85 -24.46 9.61 -3.56
N SER A 86 -24.35 9.37 -2.26
CA SER A 86 -23.67 10.28 -1.34
C SER A 86 -22.16 10.29 -1.56
N ARG A 87 -21.51 11.39 -1.17
CA ARG A 87 -20.04 11.50 -1.23
C ARG A 87 -19.42 11.07 0.08
N LEU A 88 -18.37 10.26 0.00
CA LEU A 88 -17.45 9.98 1.09
C LEU A 88 -16.17 10.78 0.87
N VAL A 89 -15.71 11.45 1.92
CA VAL A 89 -14.47 12.23 1.90
C VAL A 89 -13.63 11.82 3.10
N ALA A 90 -12.36 11.52 2.85
CA ALA A 90 -11.37 11.27 3.88
C ALA A 90 -10.20 12.25 3.70
N GLU A 91 -9.88 12.99 4.75
CA GLU A 91 -8.76 13.92 4.78
C GLU A 91 -7.62 13.35 5.62
N GLY A 92 -6.43 13.42 5.09
CA GLY A 92 -5.23 12.87 5.68
C GLY A 92 -3.99 13.71 5.39
N MET A 93 -2.87 13.15 5.74
CA MET A 93 -1.57 13.74 5.47
C MET A 93 -0.61 12.65 5.00
N ALA A 94 0.34 13.05 4.14
CA ALA A 94 1.49 12.23 3.82
C ALA A 94 2.78 12.97 4.19
N ARG A 95 3.83 12.19 4.43
CA ARG A 95 5.20 12.68 4.64
C ARG A 95 6.18 11.82 3.85
N ARG A 96 7.38 12.33 3.64
CA ARG A 96 8.47 11.55 3.03
C ARG A 96 8.97 10.52 4.04
N GLY A 97 9.21 9.31 3.57
CA GLY A 97 9.93 8.27 4.28
C GLY A 97 11.44 8.35 4.05
N ASP A 98 12.10 7.19 4.11
CA ASP A 98 13.56 7.04 4.00
C ASP A 98 14.09 7.04 2.55
N ALA A 99 13.20 7.08 1.55
CA ALA A 99 13.56 7.17 0.12
C ALA A 99 12.59 8.09 -0.63
N PRO A 100 12.98 8.63 -1.82
CA PRO A 100 12.21 9.65 -2.54
C PRO A 100 10.75 9.26 -2.83
N ALA A 101 10.50 8.01 -3.22
CA ALA A 101 9.18 7.50 -3.57
C ALA A 101 8.54 6.60 -2.48
N LYS A 102 9.14 6.57 -1.30
CA LYS A 102 8.53 6.05 -0.09
C LYS A 102 7.86 7.19 0.67
N LEU A 103 6.55 7.17 0.67
CA LEU A 103 5.75 8.06 1.48
C LEU A 103 5.09 7.25 2.58
N GLU A 104 4.68 7.95 3.63
CA GLU A 104 3.83 7.42 4.69
C GLU A 104 2.59 8.28 4.77
N VAL A 105 1.42 7.65 4.82
CA VAL A 105 0.13 8.33 4.89
C VAL A 105 -0.58 8.03 6.20
N ARG A 106 -1.38 8.99 6.68
CA ARG A 106 -2.28 8.78 7.81
C ARG A 106 -3.58 9.54 7.61
N PHE A 107 -4.66 8.94 8.07
CA PHE A 107 -5.99 9.55 8.14
C PHE A 107 -6.45 9.76 9.58
N ALA A 108 -5.63 9.37 10.56
CA ALA A 108 -5.87 9.63 11.98
C ALA A 108 -5.74 11.12 12.33
N PRO A 109 -6.42 11.60 13.39
CA PRO A 109 -6.32 12.97 13.87
C PRO A 109 -4.88 13.44 14.11
N ARG A 110 -4.60 14.74 13.88
CA ARG A 110 -3.24 15.31 13.95
C ARG A 110 -2.53 15.09 15.29
N TRP A 111 -3.28 15.06 16.40
CA TRP A 111 -2.69 14.84 17.73
C TRP A 111 -2.12 13.43 17.93
N LEU A 112 -2.50 12.47 17.07
CA LEU A 112 -1.92 11.10 17.06
C LEU A 112 -0.67 10.99 16.19
N SER A 113 -0.24 12.05 15.49
CA SER A 113 0.85 11.97 14.49
C SER A 113 2.22 11.57 15.05
N ALA A 114 2.42 11.67 16.36
CA ALA A 114 3.64 11.20 17.02
C ALA A 114 3.69 9.66 17.17
N LEU A 115 2.57 8.97 16.97
CA LEU A 115 2.47 7.53 17.13
C LEU A 115 2.84 6.84 15.81
N PRO A 116 3.84 5.95 15.77
CA PRO A 116 4.31 5.34 14.52
C PRO A 116 3.25 4.46 13.85
N PHE A 117 2.40 3.78 14.62
CA PHE A 117 1.40 2.84 14.09
C PHE A 117 0.20 3.52 13.38
N VAL A 118 0.09 4.85 13.38
CA VAL A 118 -0.95 5.57 12.63
C VAL A 118 -0.52 5.94 11.21
N TRP A 119 0.75 5.67 10.87
CA TRP A 119 1.31 5.90 9.55
C TRP A 119 1.37 4.60 8.79
N ALA A 120 0.83 4.58 7.59
CA ALA A 120 0.84 3.44 6.67
C ALA A 120 1.81 3.71 5.52
N ASP A 121 2.52 2.67 5.09
CA ASP A 121 3.38 2.74 3.91
C ASP A 121 2.57 3.07 2.66
N TYR A 122 3.10 3.99 1.87
CA TYR A 122 2.58 4.41 0.58
C TYR A 122 3.76 4.57 -0.38
N TRP A 123 4.07 3.50 -1.10
CA TRP A 123 5.23 3.48 -2.00
C TRP A 123 4.78 3.63 -3.44
N VAL A 124 5.32 4.60 -4.17
CA VAL A 124 5.16 4.66 -5.63
C VAL A 124 6.10 3.65 -6.24
N ILE A 125 5.56 2.51 -6.69
CA ILE A 125 6.33 1.33 -7.13
C ILE A 125 6.47 1.24 -8.65
N ALA A 126 5.65 1.98 -9.40
CA ALA A 126 5.82 2.25 -10.81
C ALA A 126 5.20 3.60 -11.15
N LEU A 127 5.80 4.31 -12.09
CA LEU A 127 5.39 5.65 -12.47
C LEU A 127 5.67 5.87 -13.96
N ASP A 128 4.78 6.54 -14.64
CA ASP A 128 4.99 7.01 -16.01
C ASP A 128 5.97 8.20 -16.03
N ASP A 129 6.86 8.25 -16.99
CA ASP A 129 7.86 9.32 -17.12
C ASP A 129 7.21 10.71 -17.22
N ASP A 130 6.00 10.78 -17.80
CA ASP A 130 5.19 12.00 -17.90
C ASP A 130 4.18 12.15 -16.75
N TYR A 131 4.21 11.27 -15.74
CA TYR A 131 3.30 11.29 -14.60
C TYR A 131 1.82 11.15 -14.98
N ARG A 132 1.52 10.40 -16.04
CA ARG A 132 0.14 10.14 -16.49
C ARG A 132 -0.54 9.05 -15.69
N TRP A 133 0.22 8.04 -15.22
CA TRP A 133 -0.25 6.98 -14.37
C TRP A 133 0.79 6.62 -13.30
N ALA A 134 0.33 6.02 -12.22
CA ALA A 134 1.16 5.50 -11.14
C ALA A 134 0.59 4.18 -10.62
N ILE A 135 1.47 3.30 -10.16
CA ILE A 135 1.12 2.14 -9.35
C ILE A 135 1.67 2.39 -7.96
N VAL A 136 0.81 2.28 -6.97
CA VAL A 136 1.13 2.48 -5.57
C VAL A 136 0.87 1.19 -4.81
N GLY A 137 1.72 0.91 -3.86
CA GLY A 137 1.60 -0.25 -3.01
C GLY A 137 2.40 -0.12 -1.73
N GLU A 138 2.61 -1.23 -1.04
CA GLU A 138 3.37 -1.32 0.20
C GLU A 138 4.16 -2.65 0.26
N PRO A 139 5.12 -2.81 1.21
CA PRO A 139 6.03 -3.96 1.23
C PRO A 139 5.37 -5.34 1.32
N GLY A 140 4.20 -5.43 2.00
CA GLY A 140 3.46 -6.68 2.21
C GLY A 140 2.70 -7.14 0.97
N ARG A 141 2.42 -6.24 0.03
CA ARG A 141 1.59 -6.46 -1.16
C ARG A 141 0.11 -6.75 -0.85
N ASP A 142 -0.36 -6.34 0.32
CA ASP A 142 -1.77 -6.45 0.70
C ASP A 142 -2.59 -5.32 0.06
N TYR A 143 -1.96 -4.17 -0.21
CA TYR A 143 -2.59 -2.99 -0.79
C TYR A 143 -1.97 -2.62 -2.13
N LEU A 144 -2.84 -2.29 -3.08
CA LEU A 144 -2.46 -1.84 -4.42
C LEU A 144 -3.47 -0.82 -4.93
N TRP A 145 -2.96 0.26 -5.51
CA TRP A 145 -3.75 1.23 -6.28
C TRP A 145 -3.11 1.44 -7.65
N ILE A 146 -3.94 1.45 -8.68
CA ILE A 146 -3.58 1.90 -10.03
C ILE A 146 -4.25 3.25 -10.22
N LEU A 147 -3.43 4.27 -10.37
CA LEU A 147 -3.86 5.66 -10.46
C LEU A 147 -3.58 6.22 -11.86
N SER A 148 -4.45 7.12 -12.34
CA SER A 148 -4.28 7.83 -13.60
C SER A 148 -4.67 9.31 -13.47
N ARG A 149 -4.06 10.16 -14.28
CA ARG A 149 -4.53 11.55 -14.46
C ARG A 149 -5.83 11.60 -15.26
N GLU A 150 -6.03 10.65 -16.13
CA GLU A 150 -7.28 10.50 -16.86
C GLU A 150 -8.29 9.68 -16.05
N ARG A 151 -9.53 10.12 -16.07
CA ARG A 151 -10.63 9.42 -15.38
C ARG A 151 -10.88 8.01 -15.96
N VAL A 152 -10.65 7.85 -17.24
CA VAL A 152 -10.82 6.59 -17.97
C VAL A 152 -9.55 6.32 -18.76
N VAL A 153 -9.03 5.12 -18.63
CA VAL A 153 -7.90 4.62 -19.44
C VAL A 153 -8.43 3.57 -20.44
N ASP A 154 -7.79 3.48 -21.59
CA ASP A 154 -8.12 2.44 -22.55
C ASP A 154 -7.75 1.04 -22.03
N ALA A 155 -8.39 -0.01 -22.59
CA ALA A 155 -8.20 -1.39 -22.14
C ALA A 155 -6.73 -1.85 -22.25
N ARG A 156 -6.02 -1.43 -23.30
CA ARG A 156 -4.59 -1.81 -23.50
C ARG A 156 -3.73 -1.22 -22.40
N THR A 157 -3.94 0.04 -22.06
CA THR A 157 -3.22 0.72 -20.96
C THR A 157 -3.51 0.02 -19.64
N LEU A 158 -4.77 -0.27 -19.32
CA LEU A 158 -5.14 -0.97 -18.10
C LEU A 158 -4.51 -2.38 -18.02
N ASP A 159 -4.54 -3.14 -19.11
CA ASP A 159 -3.94 -4.48 -19.16
C ASP A 159 -2.41 -4.41 -18.99
N GLY A 160 -1.76 -3.40 -19.54
CA GLY A 160 -0.34 -3.13 -19.33
C GLY A 160 0.01 -2.84 -17.87
N LEU A 161 -0.82 -2.02 -17.19
CA LEU A 161 -0.66 -1.69 -15.78
C LEU A 161 -0.88 -2.92 -14.87
N LYS A 162 -1.91 -3.74 -15.17
CA LYS A 162 -2.14 -5.03 -14.50
C LYS A 162 -0.95 -5.98 -14.69
N ALA A 163 -0.42 -6.10 -15.90
CA ALA A 163 0.75 -6.93 -16.16
C ALA A 163 1.96 -6.47 -15.34
N ARG A 164 2.18 -5.15 -15.25
CA ARG A 164 3.26 -4.56 -14.43
C ARG A 164 3.06 -4.86 -12.94
N ALA A 165 1.84 -4.73 -12.41
CA ALA A 165 1.55 -5.07 -11.03
C ALA A 165 1.83 -6.56 -10.72
N ARG A 166 1.48 -7.48 -11.65
CA ARG A 166 1.82 -8.91 -11.50
C ARG A 166 3.34 -9.14 -11.49
N MET A 167 4.11 -8.46 -12.36
CA MET A 167 5.58 -8.55 -12.36
C MET A 167 6.20 -8.04 -11.05
N LEU A 168 5.52 -7.12 -10.35
CA LEU A 168 5.91 -6.65 -9.02
C LEU A 168 5.47 -7.60 -7.89
N GLY A 169 4.82 -8.71 -8.23
CA GLY A 169 4.45 -9.77 -7.30
C GLY A 169 3.04 -9.66 -6.70
N TYR A 170 2.18 -8.79 -7.24
CA TYR A 170 0.80 -8.66 -6.76
C TYR A 170 -0.12 -9.76 -7.33
N ASP A 171 -0.93 -10.33 -6.46
CA ASP A 171 -2.06 -11.18 -6.84
C ASP A 171 -3.27 -10.29 -7.18
N LEU A 172 -3.72 -10.35 -8.42
CA LEU A 172 -4.82 -9.52 -8.92
C LEU A 172 -6.15 -10.26 -9.07
N ARG A 173 -6.31 -11.43 -8.44
CA ARG A 173 -7.56 -12.21 -8.55
C ARG A 173 -8.77 -11.45 -8.03
N GLU A 174 -8.59 -10.62 -7.02
CA GLU A 174 -9.63 -9.80 -6.39
C GLU A 174 -9.57 -8.33 -6.80
N LEU A 175 -8.81 -7.99 -7.87
CA LEU A 175 -8.67 -6.60 -8.29
C LEU A 175 -10.03 -6.00 -8.67
N ILE A 176 -10.39 -4.93 -8.00
CA ILE A 176 -11.56 -4.11 -8.29
C ILE A 176 -11.14 -3.08 -9.34
N VAL A 177 -11.86 -3.03 -10.46
CA VAL A 177 -11.68 -2.01 -11.50
C VAL A 177 -12.83 -1.03 -11.39
N ASN A 178 -12.51 0.25 -11.22
CA ASN A 178 -13.53 1.30 -11.14
C ASN A 178 -14.15 1.58 -12.52
N PRO A 179 -15.46 1.83 -12.58
CA PRO A 179 -16.19 2.13 -13.82
C PRO A 179 -15.89 3.54 -14.34
#